data_3e38cf53b5378f8d81e957d7742ea042
#
_entry.id   3e38cf53b5378f8d81e957d7742ea042
#
_cell.length_a   1.000
_cell.length_b   1.000
_cell.length_c   1.000
_cell.angle_alpha   90.00
_cell.angle_beta   90.00
_cell.angle_gamma   90.00
#
_symmetry.space_group_name_H-M   'P 1'
#
loop_
_entity.id
_entity.type
_entity.pdbx_description
1 polymer ?
#
loop_
_entity_poly.entity_id
_entity_poly.type
_entity_poly.pdbx_seq_one_letter_code
_entity_poly.pdbx_strand_id
1 'polypeptide(L)'
;MSKQIKIEIKNRWTGNILFEYLSENNTIKKTVSEAIKSEANLRRANLRGADLCGADLRGADLRRANLRRANLRRANLRGANLCGADLCGANLCGAKGAYMACPTDGSFIGWKKASGYVVKLQIPEDARRSSAGGEKCRCDKAYVAEIQNADGTKADIEAIHSNHDNNFVYTVGATVEVPNFDDCRWNECAPGIHFFIDRRAAVEY
;
A
#
# COMPACT_ATOMS: atom_id res chain seq x y z
N MET A 1 -37.04 21.96 11.07
CA MET A 1 -35.74 22.56 11.41
C MET A 1 -34.67 21.54 11.15
N SER A 2 -33.72 21.84 10.29
CA SER A 2 -32.58 20.96 10.03
C SER A 2 -31.67 20.90 11.28
N LYS A 3 -31.23 19.71 11.63
CA LYS A 3 -30.42 19.48 12.83
C LYS A 3 -28.96 19.83 12.56
N GLN A 4 -28.40 20.76 13.30
CA GLN A 4 -26.96 21.04 13.30
C GLN A 4 -26.22 19.87 13.97
N ILE A 5 -25.26 19.28 13.27
CA ILE A 5 -24.46 18.15 13.77
C ILE A 5 -22.97 18.50 13.66
N LYS A 6 -22.28 18.46 14.79
CA LYS A 6 -20.82 18.58 14.86
C LYS A 6 -20.21 17.19 14.79
N ILE A 7 -19.24 16.99 13.89
CA ILE A 7 -18.46 15.75 13.80
C ILE A 7 -16.98 16.10 13.91
N GLU A 8 -16.28 15.35 14.76
CA GLU A 8 -14.86 15.50 15.02
C GLU A 8 -14.08 14.33 14.43
N ILE A 9 -13.01 14.61 13.71
CA ILE A 9 -12.01 13.63 13.28
C ILE A 9 -10.86 13.69 14.27
N LYS A 10 -10.60 12.59 14.98
CA LYS A 10 -9.59 12.52 16.04
C LYS A 10 -8.37 11.73 15.60
N ASN A 11 -7.22 12.03 16.19
CA ASN A 11 -6.03 11.22 16.07
C ASN A 11 -6.26 9.85 16.74
N ARG A 12 -5.92 8.76 16.03
CA ARG A 12 -6.16 7.37 16.48
C ARG A 12 -5.41 6.96 17.77
N TRP A 13 -4.34 7.68 18.10
CA TRP A 13 -3.50 7.35 19.25
C TRP A 13 -3.63 8.34 20.40
N THR A 14 -3.66 9.64 20.08
CA THR A 14 -3.70 10.70 21.12
C THR A 14 -5.11 11.12 21.48
N GLY A 15 -6.11 10.84 20.63
CA GLY A 15 -7.48 11.33 20.80
C GLY A 15 -7.67 12.82 20.47
N ASN A 16 -6.60 13.56 20.19
CA ASN A 16 -6.67 14.97 19.85
C ASN A 16 -7.49 15.20 18.57
N ILE A 17 -8.26 16.27 18.53
CA ILE A 17 -9.03 16.67 17.35
C ILE A 17 -8.06 17.13 16.26
N LEU A 18 -8.14 16.49 15.10
CA LEU A 18 -7.42 16.86 13.88
C LEU A 18 -8.23 17.84 13.03
N PHE A 19 -9.54 17.64 13.00
CA PHE A 19 -10.49 18.50 12.28
C PHE A 19 -11.88 18.32 12.87
N GLU A 20 -12.67 19.40 12.86
CA GLU A 20 -14.07 19.35 13.23
C GLU A 20 -14.91 20.17 12.25
N TYR A 21 -16.12 19.74 12.02
CA TYR A 21 -17.04 20.41 11.12
C TYR A 21 -18.47 20.37 11.66
N LEU A 22 -19.10 21.54 11.71
CA LEU A 22 -20.49 21.73 12.12
C LEU A 22 -21.31 22.09 10.89
N SER A 23 -22.30 21.32 10.57
CA SER A 23 -23.24 21.67 9.50
C SER A 23 -24.58 20.97 9.66
N GLU A 24 -25.56 21.42 8.90
CA GLU A 24 -26.87 20.77 8.82
C GLU A 24 -26.74 19.37 8.22
N ASN A 25 -27.36 18.39 8.89
CA ASN A 25 -27.34 16.98 8.46
C ASN A 25 -25.91 16.48 8.12
N ASN A 26 -24.93 16.86 8.96
CA ASN A 26 -23.54 16.50 8.76
C ASN A 26 -23.33 14.98 8.80
N THR A 27 -22.35 14.51 8.03
CA THR A 27 -21.90 13.11 7.99
C THR A 27 -20.39 13.06 8.07
N ILE A 28 -19.83 11.92 8.46
CA ILE A 28 -18.37 11.73 8.47
C ILE A 28 -17.77 11.95 7.06
N LYS A 29 -18.47 11.54 6.01
CA LYS A 29 -18.06 11.78 4.61
C LYS A 29 -17.96 13.28 4.31
N LYS A 30 -18.97 14.07 4.69
CA LYS A 30 -18.98 15.52 4.49
C LYS A 30 -17.86 16.19 5.30
N THR A 31 -17.68 15.77 6.54
CA THR A 31 -16.59 16.28 7.42
C THR A 31 -15.20 15.97 6.82
N VAL A 32 -14.97 14.76 6.32
CA VAL A 32 -13.70 14.40 5.66
C VAL A 32 -13.50 15.21 4.37
N SER A 33 -14.55 15.42 3.58
CA SER A 33 -14.46 16.23 2.37
C SER A 33 -14.10 17.69 2.67
N GLU A 34 -14.66 18.28 3.72
CA GLU A 34 -14.31 19.64 4.14
C GLU A 34 -12.89 19.72 4.73
N ALA A 35 -12.47 18.68 5.48
CA ALA A 35 -11.08 18.60 5.95
C ALA A 35 -10.08 18.59 4.79
N ILE A 36 -10.36 17.85 3.72
CA ILE A 36 -9.50 17.78 2.54
C ILE A 36 -9.46 19.13 1.81
N LYS A 37 -10.61 19.79 1.62
CA LYS A 37 -10.70 21.11 0.99
C LYS A 37 -9.94 22.18 1.77
N SER A 38 -9.93 22.05 3.10
CA SER A 38 -9.21 22.95 4.01
C SER A 38 -7.75 22.56 4.20
N GLU A 39 -7.25 21.59 3.43
CA GLU A 39 -5.88 21.05 3.52
C GLU A 39 -5.51 20.57 4.94
N ALA A 40 -6.50 20.15 5.73
CA ALA A 40 -6.29 19.67 7.09
C ALA A 40 -5.43 18.39 7.10
N ASN A 41 -4.55 18.29 8.09
CA ASN A 41 -3.68 17.14 8.27
C ASN A 41 -4.48 15.94 8.83
N LEU A 42 -4.84 15.00 7.96
CA LEU A 42 -5.57 13.79 8.33
C LEU A 42 -4.65 12.59 8.63
N ARG A 43 -3.35 12.81 8.77
CA ARG A 43 -2.41 11.77 9.20
C ARG A 43 -2.82 11.22 10.57
N ARG A 44 -2.83 9.88 10.67
CA ARG A 44 -3.25 9.19 11.90
C ARG A 44 -4.72 9.42 12.29
N ALA A 45 -5.56 9.91 11.38
CA ALA A 45 -6.98 10.08 11.64
C ALA A 45 -7.65 8.74 12.01
N ASN A 46 -8.54 8.77 12.98
CA ASN A 46 -9.39 7.63 13.31
C ASN A 46 -10.68 7.69 12.49
N LEU A 47 -10.72 6.93 11.41
CA LEU A 47 -11.86 6.79 10.50
C LEU A 47 -12.38 5.34 10.49
N ARG A 48 -12.16 4.62 11.61
CA ARG A 48 -12.63 3.22 11.75
C ARG A 48 -14.13 3.13 11.56
N GLY A 49 -14.57 2.25 10.65
CA GLY A 49 -15.98 2.04 10.33
C GLY A 49 -16.67 3.22 9.66
N ALA A 50 -15.93 4.25 9.25
CA ALA A 50 -16.51 5.43 8.61
C ALA A 50 -17.19 5.05 7.28
N ASP A 51 -18.40 5.58 7.04
CA ASP A 51 -19.03 5.51 5.73
C ASP A 51 -18.51 6.63 4.83
N LEU A 52 -17.59 6.26 3.94
CA LEU A 52 -16.95 7.11 2.94
C LEU A 52 -17.32 6.68 1.51
N CYS A 53 -18.48 6.01 1.36
CA CYS A 53 -18.97 5.54 0.07
C CYS A 53 -19.08 6.71 -0.92
N GLY A 54 -18.38 6.60 -2.07
CA GLY A 54 -18.31 7.64 -3.10
C GLY A 54 -17.64 8.95 -2.66
N ALA A 55 -16.88 8.96 -1.56
CA ALA A 55 -16.14 10.15 -1.13
C ALA A 55 -15.06 10.53 -2.14
N ASP A 56 -14.85 11.83 -2.33
CA ASP A 56 -13.67 12.33 -3.04
C ASP A 56 -12.53 12.54 -2.04
N LEU A 57 -11.54 11.62 -2.11
CA LEU A 57 -10.37 11.59 -1.25
C LEU A 57 -9.08 11.85 -2.05
N ARG A 58 -9.20 12.46 -3.24
CA ARG A 58 -8.04 12.75 -4.10
C ARG A 58 -7.01 13.59 -3.37
N GLY A 59 -5.75 13.17 -3.46
CA GLY A 59 -4.61 13.87 -2.84
C GLY A 59 -4.61 13.90 -1.31
N ALA A 60 -5.57 13.26 -0.64
CA ALA A 60 -5.66 13.27 0.82
C ALA A 60 -4.43 12.63 1.48
N ASP A 61 -3.85 13.28 2.48
CA ASP A 61 -2.81 12.70 3.33
C ASP A 61 -3.44 11.87 4.46
N LEU A 62 -3.63 10.59 4.21
CA LEU A 62 -4.20 9.62 5.14
C LEU A 62 -3.13 8.68 5.72
N ARG A 63 -1.86 9.10 5.71
CA ARG A 63 -0.76 8.28 6.24
C ARG A 63 -1.02 7.85 7.68
N ARG A 64 -0.88 6.52 7.91
CA ARG A 64 -1.09 5.90 9.23
C ARG A 64 -2.50 6.11 9.80
N ALA A 65 -3.50 6.51 9.00
CA ALA A 65 -4.89 6.59 9.41
C ALA A 65 -5.47 5.21 9.73
N ASN A 66 -6.45 5.17 10.62
CA ASN A 66 -7.22 3.97 10.89
C ASN A 66 -8.49 3.98 10.03
N LEU A 67 -8.50 3.17 8.99
CA LEU A 67 -9.64 2.97 8.08
C LEU A 67 -10.21 1.54 8.20
N ARG A 68 -9.92 0.84 9.32
CA ARG A 68 -10.46 -0.51 9.54
C ARG A 68 -11.97 -0.53 9.39
N ARG A 69 -12.48 -1.47 8.59
CA ARG A 69 -13.92 -1.66 8.31
C ARG A 69 -14.61 -0.42 7.73
N ALA A 70 -13.87 0.58 7.24
CA ALA A 70 -14.46 1.72 6.55
C ALA A 70 -15.12 1.30 5.24
N ASN A 71 -16.23 1.92 4.90
CA ASN A 71 -16.88 1.75 3.62
C ASN A 71 -16.31 2.77 2.61
N LEU A 72 -15.39 2.33 1.76
CA LEU A 72 -14.75 3.12 0.71
C LEU A 72 -15.27 2.77 -0.70
N ARG A 73 -16.45 2.12 -0.78
CA ARG A 73 -17.03 1.77 -2.08
C ARG A 73 -17.12 2.99 -2.98
N ARG A 74 -16.65 2.85 -4.23
CA ARG A 74 -16.66 3.92 -5.24
C ARG A 74 -15.98 5.23 -4.81
N ALA A 75 -15.23 5.24 -3.71
CA ALA A 75 -14.43 6.41 -3.31
C ALA A 75 -13.35 6.71 -4.36
N ASN A 76 -12.98 7.97 -4.50
CA ASN A 76 -11.89 8.38 -5.37
C ASN A 76 -10.62 8.62 -4.54
N LEU A 77 -9.70 7.67 -4.58
CA LEU A 77 -8.42 7.68 -3.84
C LEU A 77 -7.22 8.09 -4.72
N ARG A 78 -7.45 8.65 -5.92
CA ARG A 78 -6.35 9.04 -6.82
C ARG A 78 -5.41 10.04 -6.16
N GLY A 79 -4.12 9.71 -6.10
CA GLY A 79 -3.11 10.55 -5.45
C GLY A 79 -3.21 10.64 -3.93
N ALA A 80 -4.14 9.92 -3.30
CA ALA A 80 -4.18 9.85 -1.83
C ALA A 80 -2.97 9.08 -1.29
N ASN A 81 -2.37 9.60 -0.21
CA ASN A 81 -1.28 8.93 0.48
C ASN A 81 -1.83 8.09 1.64
N LEU A 82 -1.86 6.78 1.46
CA LEU A 82 -2.33 5.80 2.44
C LEU A 82 -1.18 5.02 3.11
N CYS A 83 0.08 5.49 2.99
CA CYS A 83 1.24 4.79 3.55
C CYS A 83 1.05 4.51 5.04
N GLY A 84 1.11 3.21 5.43
CA GLY A 84 0.90 2.75 6.79
C GLY A 84 -0.52 2.95 7.33
N ALA A 85 -1.51 3.28 6.49
CA ALA A 85 -2.91 3.28 6.88
C ALA A 85 -3.40 1.85 7.13
N ASP A 86 -4.25 1.69 8.14
CA ASP A 86 -4.86 0.40 8.46
C ASP A 86 -6.22 0.30 7.76
N LEU A 87 -6.26 -0.45 6.66
CA LEU A 87 -7.48 -0.70 5.87
C LEU A 87 -8.04 -2.11 6.07
N CYS A 88 -7.65 -2.80 7.14
CA CYS A 88 -8.11 -4.17 7.41
C CYS A 88 -9.66 -4.23 7.46
N GLY A 89 -10.23 -5.07 6.58
CA GLY A 89 -11.69 -5.21 6.45
C GLY A 89 -12.41 -4.01 5.82
N ALA A 90 -11.69 -3.02 5.28
CA ALA A 90 -12.32 -1.93 4.53
C ALA A 90 -12.90 -2.42 3.21
N ASN A 91 -14.06 -1.86 2.81
CA ASN A 91 -14.69 -2.18 1.54
C ASN A 91 -14.25 -1.16 0.46
N LEU A 92 -13.40 -1.58 -0.46
CA LEU A 92 -12.84 -0.78 -1.55
C LEU A 92 -13.48 -1.09 -2.92
N CYS A 93 -14.61 -1.81 -2.96
CA CYS A 93 -15.25 -2.18 -4.21
C CYS A 93 -15.54 -0.95 -5.10
N GLY A 94 -14.96 -0.93 -6.30
CA GLY A 94 -15.11 0.17 -7.26
C GLY A 94 -14.40 1.48 -6.86
N ALA A 95 -13.55 1.49 -5.83
CA ALA A 95 -12.74 2.66 -5.48
C ALA A 95 -11.72 2.95 -6.60
N LYS A 96 -11.63 4.24 -6.99
CA LYS A 96 -10.68 4.69 -8.02
C LYS A 96 -9.33 5.02 -7.38
N GLY A 97 -8.22 4.68 -8.05
CA GLY A 97 -6.87 4.91 -7.53
C GLY A 97 -6.39 3.85 -6.54
N ALA A 98 -7.20 2.85 -6.25
CA ALA A 98 -6.83 1.68 -5.45
C ALA A 98 -6.34 0.55 -6.39
N TYR A 99 -5.39 0.85 -7.29
CA TYR A 99 -4.88 -0.13 -8.26
C TYR A 99 -4.06 -1.22 -7.58
N MET A 100 -4.18 -2.45 -8.13
CA MET A 100 -3.17 -3.47 -7.93
C MET A 100 -2.17 -3.36 -9.08
N ALA A 101 -0.95 -2.91 -8.81
CA ALA A 101 0.13 -2.94 -9.78
C ALA A 101 0.56 -4.40 -10.06
N CYS A 102 0.40 -5.27 -9.04
CA CYS A 102 0.74 -6.68 -9.13
C CYS A 102 -0.31 -7.45 -9.95
N PRO A 103 0.10 -8.20 -10.99
CA PRO A 103 -0.78 -9.13 -11.69
C PRO A 103 -1.48 -10.10 -10.72
N THR A 104 -2.77 -10.33 -10.90
CA THR A 104 -3.57 -11.24 -10.06
C THR A 104 -3.43 -12.70 -10.47
N ASP A 105 -3.17 -12.94 -11.75
CA ASP A 105 -3.19 -14.27 -12.36
C ASP A 105 -1.87 -14.58 -13.08
N GLY A 106 -1.60 -15.86 -13.28
CA GLY A 106 -0.45 -16.37 -13.98
C GLY A 106 0.90 -16.14 -13.30
N SER A 107 1.95 -16.64 -13.88
CA SER A 107 3.34 -16.41 -13.49
C SER A 107 3.89 -15.20 -14.25
N PHE A 108 4.70 -14.37 -13.61
CA PHE A 108 5.29 -13.18 -14.25
C PHE A 108 6.66 -12.84 -13.66
N ILE A 109 7.36 -11.88 -14.29
CA ILE A 109 8.66 -11.41 -13.84
C ILE A 109 8.48 -10.16 -12.98
N GLY A 110 9.14 -10.15 -11.83
CA GLY A 110 9.33 -8.99 -10.96
C GLY A 110 10.80 -8.67 -10.78
N TRP A 111 11.09 -7.46 -10.34
CA TRP A 111 12.45 -6.94 -10.18
C TRP A 111 12.67 -6.36 -8.80
N LYS A 112 13.81 -6.65 -8.21
CA LYS A 112 14.16 -6.16 -6.87
C LYS A 112 15.60 -5.68 -6.82
N LYS A 113 15.83 -4.50 -6.22
CA LYS A 113 17.19 -4.05 -5.89
C LYS A 113 17.64 -4.66 -4.57
N ALA A 114 18.81 -5.26 -4.55
CA ALA A 114 19.45 -5.79 -3.35
C ALA A 114 20.98 -5.67 -3.48
N SER A 115 21.66 -5.19 -2.44
CA SER A 115 23.13 -5.07 -2.36
C SER A 115 23.79 -4.42 -3.59
N GLY A 116 23.10 -3.42 -4.20
CA GLY A 116 23.61 -2.70 -5.38
C GLY A 116 23.31 -3.39 -6.72
N TYR A 117 22.76 -4.58 -6.71
CA TYR A 117 22.37 -5.36 -7.88
C TYR A 117 20.87 -5.38 -8.09
N VAL A 118 20.42 -5.89 -9.23
CA VAL A 118 19.00 -6.09 -9.58
C VAL A 118 18.72 -7.58 -9.71
N VAL A 119 17.85 -8.09 -8.85
CA VAL A 119 17.40 -9.50 -8.88
C VAL A 119 16.21 -9.62 -9.80
N LYS A 120 16.29 -10.52 -10.77
CA LYS A 120 15.19 -10.95 -11.62
C LYS A 120 14.46 -12.10 -10.92
N LEU A 121 13.22 -11.84 -10.55
CA LEU A 121 12.36 -12.78 -9.83
C LEU A 121 11.28 -13.30 -10.76
N GLN A 122 11.09 -14.60 -10.81
CA GLN A 122 9.89 -15.20 -11.37
C GLN A 122 8.90 -15.43 -10.22
N ILE A 123 7.78 -14.71 -10.27
CA ILE A 123 6.69 -14.86 -9.29
C ILE A 123 5.79 -15.99 -9.80
N PRO A 124 5.71 -17.13 -9.11
CA PRO A 124 4.92 -18.26 -9.56
C PRO A 124 3.42 -17.98 -9.42
N GLU A 125 2.60 -18.71 -10.18
CA GLU A 125 1.14 -18.52 -10.22
C GLU A 125 0.49 -18.71 -8.85
N ASP A 126 0.99 -19.63 -8.05
CA ASP A 126 0.47 -19.98 -6.73
C ASP A 126 1.04 -19.09 -5.59
N ALA A 127 1.87 -18.09 -5.90
CA ALA A 127 2.33 -17.12 -4.90
C ALA A 127 1.17 -16.24 -4.42
N ARG A 128 1.07 -16.06 -3.10
CA ARG A 128 0.23 -15.00 -2.54
C ARG A 128 0.86 -13.65 -2.88
N ARG A 129 0.04 -12.70 -3.31
CA ARG A 129 0.51 -11.44 -3.87
C ARG A 129 -0.25 -10.28 -3.28
N SER A 130 0.43 -9.16 -3.15
CA SER A 130 -0.16 -7.93 -2.64
C SER A 130 0.50 -6.71 -3.26
N SER A 131 -0.30 -5.71 -3.59
CA SER A 131 0.16 -4.37 -3.88
C SER A 131 -0.86 -3.35 -3.42
N ALA A 132 -0.41 -2.22 -2.92
CA ALA A 132 -1.28 -1.09 -2.57
C ALA A 132 -1.42 -0.12 -3.76
N GLY A 133 -1.52 1.14 -3.51
CA GLY A 133 -1.70 2.16 -4.55
C GLY A 133 -0.42 2.58 -5.31
N GLY A 134 0.72 1.96 -5.04
CA GLY A 134 2.02 2.27 -5.64
C GLY A 134 2.50 1.20 -6.63
N GLU A 135 3.67 1.41 -7.21
CA GLU A 135 4.32 0.47 -8.14
C GLU A 135 4.98 -0.73 -7.43
N LYS A 136 5.13 -0.62 -6.11
CA LYS A 136 5.75 -1.64 -5.27
C LYS A 136 4.78 -2.77 -4.97
N CYS A 137 5.18 -3.97 -5.32
CA CYS A 137 4.47 -5.21 -5.09
C CYS A 137 5.12 -6.04 -3.98
N ARG A 138 4.38 -6.99 -3.40
CA ARG A 138 4.88 -7.99 -2.46
C ARG A 138 4.37 -9.37 -2.83
N CYS A 139 5.17 -10.42 -2.57
CA CYS A 139 4.72 -11.80 -2.61
C CYS A 139 5.31 -12.60 -1.44
N ASP A 140 4.75 -13.78 -1.20
CA ASP A 140 5.25 -14.71 -0.19
C ASP A 140 6.40 -15.57 -0.70
N LYS A 141 6.46 -15.84 -2.01
CA LYS A 141 7.52 -16.63 -2.65
C LYS A 141 7.87 -16.15 -4.04
N ALA A 142 9.13 -16.36 -4.42
CA ALA A 142 9.64 -16.06 -5.76
C ALA A 142 10.83 -16.96 -6.09
N TYR A 143 10.95 -17.35 -7.36
CA TYR A 143 12.12 -18.02 -7.89
C TYR A 143 13.14 -16.97 -8.35
N VAL A 144 14.38 -17.11 -7.97
CA VAL A 144 15.49 -16.21 -8.35
C VAL A 144 16.03 -16.67 -9.70
N ALA A 145 15.61 -16.00 -10.76
CA ALA A 145 16.00 -16.38 -12.12
C ALA A 145 17.40 -15.89 -12.49
N GLU A 146 17.78 -14.69 -12.05
CA GLU A 146 19.05 -14.05 -12.43
C GLU A 146 19.39 -12.90 -11.49
N ILE A 147 20.68 -12.61 -11.35
CA ILE A 147 21.18 -11.38 -10.71
C ILE A 147 21.88 -10.54 -11.79
N GLN A 148 21.56 -9.26 -11.88
CA GLN A 148 22.05 -8.33 -12.89
C GLN A 148 22.73 -7.12 -12.27
N ASN A 149 23.67 -6.56 -13.02
CA ASN A 149 24.17 -5.20 -12.79
C ASN A 149 23.07 -4.16 -13.08
N ALA A 150 23.24 -2.92 -12.63
CA ALA A 150 22.28 -1.86 -12.87
C ALA A 150 22.05 -1.57 -14.37
N ASP A 151 23.07 -1.76 -15.20
CA ASP A 151 23.01 -1.59 -16.66
C ASP A 151 22.26 -2.71 -17.39
N GLY A 152 21.91 -3.80 -16.70
CA GLY A 152 21.16 -4.94 -17.25
C GLY A 152 22.01 -6.12 -17.66
N THR A 153 23.32 -6.02 -17.59
CA THR A 153 24.22 -7.17 -17.83
C THR A 153 24.11 -8.18 -16.69
N LYS A 154 24.28 -9.47 -17.01
CA LYS A 154 24.31 -10.51 -15.98
C LYS A 154 25.51 -10.29 -15.06
N ALA A 155 25.28 -10.32 -13.75
CA ALA A 155 26.35 -10.24 -12.76
C ALA A 155 27.04 -11.61 -12.62
N ASP A 156 28.34 -11.59 -12.37
CA ASP A 156 29.14 -12.80 -12.11
C ASP A 156 29.09 -13.14 -10.60
N ILE A 157 27.87 -13.30 -10.09
CA ILE A 157 27.57 -13.69 -8.71
C ILE A 157 26.35 -14.59 -8.67
N GLU A 158 26.35 -15.55 -7.75
CA GLU A 158 25.29 -16.53 -7.61
C GLU A 158 24.30 -16.22 -6.48
N ALA A 159 24.70 -15.39 -5.51
CA ALA A 159 23.89 -15.07 -4.34
C ALA A 159 24.13 -13.67 -3.81
N ILE A 160 23.10 -13.00 -3.32
CA ILE A 160 23.18 -11.70 -2.62
C ILE A 160 22.21 -11.63 -1.45
N HIS A 161 22.54 -10.81 -0.45
CA HIS A 161 21.71 -10.56 0.71
C HIS A 161 20.67 -9.46 0.46
N SER A 162 19.55 -9.54 1.15
CA SER A 162 18.56 -8.47 1.18
C SER A 162 19.13 -7.23 1.91
N ASN A 163 18.77 -6.02 1.44
CA ASN A 163 19.15 -4.77 2.12
C ASN A 163 18.51 -4.60 3.51
N HIS A 164 17.46 -5.35 3.83
CA HIS A 164 16.68 -5.19 5.07
C HIS A 164 16.87 -6.34 6.06
N ASP A 165 17.31 -7.50 5.58
CA ASP A 165 17.55 -8.69 6.41
C ASP A 165 18.76 -9.43 5.84
N ASN A 166 19.87 -9.35 6.55
CA ASN A 166 21.13 -10.00 6.14
C ASN A 166 21.03 -11.55 6.13
N ASN A 167 20.02 -12.12 6.80
CA ASN A 167 19.80 -13.56 6.77
C ASN A 167 18.97 -14.00 5.55
N PHE A 168 18.35 -13.06 4.85
CA PHE A 168 17.54 -13.34 3.67
C PHE A 168 18.41 -13.23 2.41
N VAL A 169 18.67 -14.38 1.78
CA VAL A 169 19.59 -14.51 0.65
C VAL A 169 18.84 -14.83 -0.64
N TYR A 170 19.12 -14.10 -1.69
CA TYR A 170 18.66 -14.40 -3.06
C TYR A 170 19.74 -15.20 -3.78
N THR A 171 19.54 -16.51 -3.95
CA THR A 171 20.45 -17.42 -4.66
C THR A 171 19.86 -17.77 -6.02
N VAL A 172 20.63 -17.59 -7.10
CA VAL A 172 20.21 -17.93 -8.46
C VAL A 172 19.83 -19.42 -8.53
N GLY A 173 18.68 -19.73 -9.15
CA GLY A 173 18.17 -21.08 -9.26
C GLY A 173 17.38 -21.58 -8.04
N ALA A 174 17.27 -20.79 -6.97
CA ALA A 174 16.52 -21.15 -5.77
C ALA A 174 15.19 -20.40 -5.67
N THR A 175 14.22 -20.97 -4.97
CA THR A 175 13.01 -20.29 -4.53
C THR A 175 13.25 -19.71 -3.14
N VAL A 176 12.90 -18.44 -2.97
CA VAL A 176 12.89 -17.74 -1.68
C VAL A 176 11.46 -17.59 -1.19
N GLU A 177 11.24 -17.74 0.13
CA GLU A 177 9.92 -17.70 0.74
C GLU A 177 9.89 -16.84 2.01
N VAL A 178 8.75 -16.22 2.27
CA VAL A 178 8.45 -15.47 3.50
C VAL A 178 7.22 -16.07 4.16
N PRO A 179 7.38 -16.99 5.13
CA PRO A 179 6.28 -17.75 5.73
C PRO A 179 5.23 -16.88 6.43
N ASN A 180 5.66 -15.76 7.02
CA ASN A 180 4.80 -14.80 7.72
C ASN A 180 4.27 -13.68 6.83
N PHE A 181 4.05 -13.96 5.54
CA PHE A 181 3.51 -13.00 4.58
C PHE A 181 2.21 -12.39 5.08
N ASP A 182 2.13 -11.05 5.03
CA ASP A 182 0.93 -10.30 5.40
C ASP A 182 0.06 -10.05 4.17
N ASP A 183 -1.12 -10.66 4.14
CA ASP A 183 -2.10 -10.52 3.04
C ASP A 183 -2.74 -9.13 2.99
N CYS A 184 -2.57 -8.30 4.03
CA CYS A 184 -3.13 -6.95 4.03
C CYS A 184 -2.40 -6.08 3.00
N ARG A 185 -3.02 -5.88 1.83
CA ARG A 185 -2.44 -5.14 0.70
C ARG A 185 -2.01 -3.71 1.04
N TRP A 186 -2.62 -3.13 2.05
CA TRP A 186 -2.39 -1.75 2.46
C TRP A 186 -1.28 -1.59 3.50
N ASN A 187 -0.74 -2.68 3.98
CA ASN A 187 0.43 -2.69 4.83
C ASN A 187 1.69 -2.84 3.97
N GLU A 188 2.08 -1.76 3.29
CA GLU A 188 3.15 -1.77 2.28
C GLU A 188 4.53 -2.16 2.84
N CYS A 189 4.75 -1.94 4.13
CA CYS A 189 6.01 -2.29 4.81
C CYS A 189 5.95 -3.64 5.53
N ALA A 190 4.89 -4.43 5.33
CA ALA A 190 4.71 -5.73 5.97
C ALA A 190 5.65 -6.81 5.41
N PRO A 191 5.81 -7.94 6.13
CA PRO A 191 6.61 -9.07 5.65
C PRO A 191 6.22 -9.53 4.26
N GLY A 192 7.22 -9.80 3.43
CA GLY A 192 7.08 -10.25 2.06
C GLY A 192 8.30 -9.92 1.21
N ILE A 193 8.41 -10.57 0.07
CA ILE A 193 9.41 -10.23 -0.95
C ILE A 193 8.88 -9.02 -1.72
N HIS A 194 9.50 -7.87 -1.50
CA HIS A 194 9.13 -6.61 -2.17
C HIS A 194 9.82 -6.51 -3.53
N PHE A 195 9.06 -6.18 -4.57
CA PHE A 195 9.54 -6.10 -5.94
C PHE A 195 8.76 -5.07 -6.77
N PHE A 196 9.22 -4.79 -7.97
CA PHE A 196 8.57 -3.94 -8.96
C PHE A 196 8.30 -4.75 -10.23
N ILE A 197 7.25 -4.37 -10.98
CA ILE A 197 6.98 -4.95 -12.30
C ILE A 197 7.91 -4.35 -13.34
N ASP A 198 8.16 -3.04 -13.27
CA ASP A 198 9.12 -2.36 -14.14
C ASP A 198 10.54 -2.46 -13.55
N ARG A 199 11.49 -2.93 -14.36
CA ARG A 199 12.90 -3.02 -13.98
C ARG A 199 13.49 -1.67 -13.62
N ARG A 200 13.13 -0.58 -14.34
CA ARG A 200 13.63 0.76 -14.08
C ARG A 200 13.22 1.26 -12.71
N ALA A 201 11.96 1.03 -12.34
CA ALA A 201 11.49 1.36 -11.00
C ALA A 201 12.29 0.64 -9.90
N ALA A 202 12.71 -0.60 -10.14
CA ALA A 202 13.58 -1.32 -9.20
C ALA A 202 15.00 -0.72 -9.14
N VAL A 203 15.57 -0.29 -10.27
CA VAL A 203 16.93 0.32 -10.32
C VAL A 203 16.97 1.67 -9.60
N GLU A 204 15.91 2.48 -9.76
CA GLU A 204 15.81 3.83 -9.19
C GLU A 204 15.45 3.83 -7.69
N TYR A 205 14.88 2.73 -7.19
CA TYR A 205 14.50 2.57 -5.78
C TYR A 205 15.72 2.40 -4.88
#